data_e8ec6f75b7b3d6609bec4f854d975618
#
_entry.id   e8ec6f75b7b3d6609bec4f854d975618
#
_cell.length_a   1.000
_cell.length_b   1.000
_cell.length_c   1.000
_cell.angle_alpha   90.00
_cell.angle_beta   90.00
_cell.angle_gamma   90.00
#
_symmetry.space_group_name_H-M   'P 1'
#
loop_
_entity.id
_entity.type
_entity.pdbx_description
1 polymer ?
#
loop_
_entity_poly.entity_id
_entity_poly.type
_entity_poly.pdbx_seq_one_letter_code
_entity_poly.pdbx_strand_id
1 'polypeptide(L)'
;MKSTVIIPNYKTPLLTKLCLRALRRGTDLKQTRVIVVDNDSADDSLEYLKQVEWITLLERKTTGESGPQMHARALDAALELVDTPFFAVMHTDTIVKDPRWLEFLLAYFDGEPKLAGVGSWKLEHVSRAKMIGQRIEDFFRETFTHRRHAPEERYLRSHCAVYRTEPVKTITRGFDDGETAGKSLHRMLVAAGFEMRFLDSSLLGRYVDHLNHATMILNPSGSGRTSKPSSRRKLDGKLDNPFYRQLLENDALDRS
;
A
#
# COMPACT_ATOMS: atom_id res chain seq x y z
N MET A 1 20.27 6.45 6.52
CA MET A 1 19.21 5.50 6.13
C MET A 1 19.12 5.46 4.62
N LYS A 2 18.74 4.31 4.04
CA LYS A 2 18.62 4.15 2.57
C LYS A 2 17.20 4.37 2.07
N SER A 3 16.21 4.14 2.91
CA SER A 3 14.80 4.19 2.53
C SER A 3 13.90 4.60 3.67
N THR A 4 12.71 5.09 3.31
CA THR A 4 11.61 5.38 4.24
C THR A 4 10.39 4.57 3.82
N VAL A 5 9.68 3.95 4.75
CA VAL A 5 8.37 3.32 4.51
C VAL A 5 7.29 4.22 5.06
N ILE A 6 6.28 4.52 4.25
CA ILE A 6 5.13 5.37 4.60
C ILE A 6 3.88 4.51 4.67
N ILE A 7 3.15 4.58 5.79
CA ILE A 7 1.94 3.79 6.02
C ILE A 7 0.82 4.72 6.52
N PRO A 8 -0.17 5.06 5.69
CA PRO A 8 -1.39 5.71 6.15
C PRO A 8 -2.25 4.75 6.99
N ASN A 9 -2.69 5.20 8.15
CA ASN A 9 -3.60 4.49 9.05
C ASN A 9 -4.93 5.21 9.16
N TYR A 10 -6.03 4.45 9.15
CA TYR A 10 -7.37 4.93 9.48
C TYR A 10 -8.26 3.82 10.01
N LYS A 11 -8.52 3.82 11.31
CA LYS A 11 -9.51 2.96 12.00
C LYS A 11 -9.38 1.46 11.69
N THR A 12 -8.17 0.92 11.73
CA THR A 12 -7.88 -0.49 11.43
C THR A 12 -6.93 -1.12 12.46
N PRO A 13 -7.24 -1.12 13.77
CA PRO A 13 -6.30 -1.49 14.83
C PRO A 13 -5.65 -2.87 14.62
N LEU A 14 -6.44 -3.88 14.24
CA LEU A 14 -5.93 -5.23 14.00
C LEU A 14 -4.95 -5.29 12.83
N LEU A 15 -5.30 -4.65 11.70
CA LEU A 15 -4.45 -4.63 10.50
C LEU A 15 -3.19 -3.81 10.73
N THR A 16 -3.30 -2.69 11.42
CA THR A 16 -2.18 -1.82 11.77
C THR A 16 -1.17 -2.57 12.61
N LYS A 17 -1.63 -3.25 13.67
CA LYS A 17 -0.77 -4.09 14.51
C LYS A 17 -0.09 -5.20 13.70
N LEU A 18 -0.84 -5.92 12.88
CA LEU A 18 -0.31 -7.00 12.05
C LEU A 18 0.71 -6.50 11.02
N CYS A 19 0.40 -5.41 10.32
CA CYS A 19 1.26 -4.78 9.33
C CYS A 19 2.59 -4.34 9.96
N LEU A 20 2.53 -3.58 11.04
CA LEU A 20 3.73 -3.05 11.69
C LEU A 20 4.61 -4.16 12.28
N ARG A 21 4.03 -5.16 12.94
CA ARG A 21 4.78 -6.28 13.49
C ARG A 21 5.41 -7.15 12.38
N ALA A 22 4.72 -7.36 11.26
CA ALA A 22 5.29 -8.01 10.09
C ALA A 22 6.45 -7.19 9.50
N LEU A 23 6.28 -5.87 9.41
CA LEU A 23 7.30 -4.96 8.93
C LEU A 23 8.54 -4.95 9.85
N ARG A 24 8.34 -4.87 11.16
CA ARG A 24 9.43 -4.94 12.17
C ARG A 24 10.26 -6.20 12.03
N ARG A 25 9.58 -7.34 11.88
CA ARG A 25 10.23 -8.65 11.71
C ARG A 25 10.97 -8.77 10.37
N GLY A 26 10.44 -8.16 9.31
CA GLY A 26 10.91 -8.34 7.94
C GLY A 26 11.68 -7.15 7.36
N THR A 27 12.15 -6.20 8.18
CA THR A 27 12.82 -5.00 7.67
C THR A 27 14.00 -4.59 8.56
N ASP A 28 15.12 -4.28 7.94
CA ASP A 28 16.27 -3.71 8.65
C ASP A 28 16.02 -2.22 9.00
N LEU A 29 15.58 -1.97 10.21
CA LEU A 29 15.30 -0.62 10.71
C LEU A 29 16.55 0.24 10.94
N LYS A 30 17.76 -0.32 10.87
CA LYS A 30 19.01 0.48 10.88
C LYS A 30 19.19 1.24 9.56
N GLN A 31 18.59 0.74 8.49
CA GLN A 31 18.68 1.34 7.16
C GLN A 31 17.34 1.90 6.65
N THR A 32 16.24 1.62 7.35
CA THR A 32 14.89 1.99 6.94
C THR A 32 14.17 2.75 8.06
N ARG A 33 13.74 3.95 7.75
CA ARG A 33 12.84 4.74 8.60
C ARG A 33 11.40 4.34 8.29
N VAL A 34 10.54 4.31 9.31
CA VAL A 34 9.10 4.06 9.13
C VAL A 34 8.30 5.25 9.64
N ILE A 35 7.48 5.81 8.77
CA ILE A 35 6.56 6.91 9.09
C ILE A 35 5.13 6.36 8.98
N VAL A 36 4.38 6.44 10.06
CA VAL A 36 2.96 6.09 10.09
C VAL A 36 2.16 7.38 10.23
N VAL A 37 1.18 7.56 9.35
CA VAL A 37 0.29 8.73 9.38
C VAL A 37 -1.07 8.31 9.87
N ASP A 38 -1.45 8.72 11.05
CA ASP A 38 -2.81 8.52 11.56
C ASP A 38 -3.74 9.60 11.04
N ASN A 39 -4.77 9.19 10.34
CA ASN A 39 -5.78 10.07 9.72
C ASN A 39 -6.96 10.30 10.66
N ASP A 40 -6.73 10.85 11.86
CA ASP A 40 -7.79 11.16 12.83
C ASP A 40 -8.63 9.92 13.20
N SER A 41 -7.97 8.81 13.48
CA SER A 41 -8.64 7.53 13.76
C SER A 41 -9.47 7.59 15.03
N ALA A 42 -8.95 8.22 16.09
CA ALA A 42 -9.60 8.35 17.40
C ALA A 42 -10.14 7.00 17.92
N ASP A 43 -9.35 5.92 17.75
CA ASP A 43 -9.67 4.55 18.15
C ASP A 43 -8.42 3.82 18.65
N ASP A 44 -8.55 2.53 18.96
CA ASP A 44 -7.47 1.68 19.46
C ASP A 44 -6.25 1.61 18.52
N SER A 45 -6.39 1.97 17.23
CA SER A 45 -5.23 2.01 16.32
C SER A 45 -4.28 3.15 16.66
N LEU A 46 -4.79 4.33 17.01
CA LEU A 46 -3.97 5.45 17.44
C LEU A 46 -3.30 5.17 18.78
N GLU A 47 -4.04 4.60 19.75
CA GLU A 47 -3.47 4.23 21.05
C GLU A 47 -2.35 3.18 20.92
N TYR A 48 -2.52 2.22 20.01
CA TYR A 48 -1.46 1.26 19.69
C TYR A 48 -0.24 1.96 19.05
N LEU A 49 -0.45 2.83 18.05
CA LEU A 49 0.62 3.54 17.37
C LEU A 49 1.50 4.37 18.32
N LYS A 50 0.92 4.98 19.34
CA LYS A 50 1.66 5.73 20.38
C LYS A 50 2.58 4.87 21.24
N GLN A 51 2.36 3.54 21.25
CA GLN A 51 3.18 2.59 22.03
C GLN A 51 4.31 1.98 21.19
N VAL A 52 4.30 2.13 19.85
CA VAL A 52 5.32 1.58 18.96
C VAL A 52 6.54 2.49 18.94
N GLU A 53 7.66 2.03 19.48
CA GLU A 53 8.84 2.86 19.74
C GLU A 53 9.69 3.18 18.50
N TRP A 54 9.62 2.36 17.46
CA TRP A 54 10.50 2.44 16.28
C TRP A 54 9.90 3.15 15.07
N ILE A 55 8.71 3.69 15.18
CA ILE A 55 8.08 4.48 14.11
C ILE A 55 8.19 5.99 14.38
N THR A 56 8.06 6.76 13.31
CA THR A 56 7.71 8.18 13.40
C THR A 56 6.20 8.29 13.20
N LEU A 57 5.46 8.61 14.26
CA LEU A 57 4.02 8.82 14.17
C LEU A 57 3.73 10.28 13.79
N LEU A 58 2.91 10.47 12.76
CA LEU A 58 2.36 11.75 12.34
C LEU A 58 0.84 11.71 12.52
N GLU A 59 0.30 12.47 13.47
CA GLU A 59 -1.15 12.60 13.67
C GLU A 59 -1.68 13.73 12.79
N ARG A 60 -2.67 13.42 11.96
CA ARG A 60 -3.24 14.35 11.00
C ARG A 60 -4.73 14.54 11.27
N LYS A 61 -5.22 15.77 11.29
CA LYS A 61 -6.65 16.07 11.34
C LYS A 61 -7.27 16.00 9.95
N THR A 62 -8.40 15.33 9.83
CA THR A 62 -9.11 15.13 8.57
C THR A 62 -10.50 15.72 8.66
N THR A 63 -10.73 16.90 8.09
CA THR A 63 -12.04 17.55 8.10
C THR A 63 -12.54 17.70 6.67
N GLY A 64 -13.69 17.11 6.35
CA GLY A 64 -14.34 17.25 5.05
C GLY A 64 -13.66 16.52 3.90
N GLU A 65 -12.70 15.61 4.17
CA GLU A 65 -11.96 14.86 3.17
C GLU A 65 -12.68 13.55 2.81
N SER A 66 -12.70 13.20 1.52
CA SER A 66 -13.12 11.87 1.08
C SER A 66 -12.06 10.80 1.41
N GLY A 67 -12.43 9.52 1.45
CA GLY A 67 -11.48 8.44 1.71
C GLY A 67 -10.23 8.45 0.81
N PRO A 68 -10.36 8.60 -0.52
CA PRO A 68 -9.20 8.74 -1.42
C PRO A 68 -8.34 9.96 -1.11
N GLN A 69 -8.93 11.10 -0.79
CA GLN A 69 -8.20 12.31 -0.41
C GLN A 69 -7.46 12.15 0.92
N MET A 70 -8.11 11.60 1.94
CA MET A 70 -7.47 11.29 3.22
C MET A 70 -6.22 10.44 3.02
N HIS A 71 -6.31 9.41 2.18
CA HIS A 71 -5.19 8.53 1.89
C HIS A 71 -4.05 9.25 1.15
N ALA A 72 -4.37 9.99 0.09
CA ALA A 72 -3.38 10.72 -0.70
C ALA A 72 -2.67 11.80 0.12
N ARG A 73 -3.41 12.60 0.87
CA ARG A 73 -2.86 13.67 1.72
C ARG A 73 -2.05 13.13 2.90
N ALA A 74 -2.35 11.94 3.40
CA ALA A 74 -1.50 11.28 4.38
C ALA A 74 -0.14 10.92 3.78
N LEU A 75 -0.12 10.40 2.55
CA LEU A 75 1.13 10.12 1.84
C LEU A 75 1.93 11.40 1.60
N ASP A 76 1.27 12.50 1.20
CA ASP A 76 1.92 13.78 0.96
C ASP A 76 2.50 14.39 2.25
N ALA A 77 1.75 14.36 3.35
CA ALA A 77 2.23 14.83 4.65
C ALA A 77 3.48 14.06 5.13
N ALA A 78 3.51 12.73 4.90
CA ALA A 78 4.71 11.96 5.22
C ALA A 78 5.85 12.21 4.25
N LEU A 79 5.56 12.44 2.95
CA LEU A 79 6.56 12.72 1.93
C LEU A 79 7.40 13.96 2.25
N GLU A 80 6.82 14.96 2.88
CA GLU A 80 7.56 16.15 3.37
C GLU A 80 8.69 15.76 4.34
N LEU A 81 8.47 14.72 5.17
CA LEU A 81 9.44 14.24 6.15
C LEU A 81 10.46 13.24 5.58
N VAL A 82 10.31 12.82 4.31
CA VAL A 82 11.23 11.88 3.66
C VAL A 82 12.51 12.60 3.26
N ASP A 83 13.64 12.13 3.79
CA ASP A 83 15.01 12.60 3.50
C ASP A 83 15.91 11.52 2.91
N THR A 84 15.37 10.31 2.69
CA THR A 84 16.09 9.16 2.15
C THR A 84 16.02 9.12 0.63
N PRO A 85 17.00 8.50 -0.08
CA PRO A 85 17.02 8.40 -1.54
C PRO A 85 15.80 7.71 -2.15
N PHE A 86 15.21 6.76 -1.39
CA PHE A 86 14.03 6.01 -1.81
C PHE A 86 12.98 6.01 -0.71
N PHE A 87 11.72 5.90 -1.11
CA PHE A 87 10.65 5.62 -0.17
C PHE A 87 9.67 4.57 -0.71
N ALA A 88 9.12 3.80 0.19
CA ALA A 88 8.06 2.85 -0.08
C ALA A 88 6.73 3.37 0.49
N VAL A 89 5.64 3.14 -0.21
CA VAL A 89 4.28 3.35 0.29
C VAL A 89 3.61 1.99 0.49
N MET A 90 2.93 1.81 1.62
CA MET A 90 2.23 0.57 1.96
C MET A 90 0.87 0.88 2.58
N HIS A 91 -0.10 -0.03 2.41
CA HIS A 91 -1.35 -0.02 3.17
C HIS A 91 -1.23 -0.85 4.45
N THR A 92 -2.09 -0.61 5.44
CA THR A 92 -2.15 -1.42 6.68
C THR A 92 -2.61 -2.86 6.44
N ASP A 93 -3.24 -3.17 5.30
CA ASP A 93 -3.61 -4.52 4.89
C ASP A 93 -2.56 -5.21 3.99
N THR A 94 -1.35 -4.65 3.91
CA THR A 94 -0.18 -5.26 3.26
C THR A 94 0.78 -5.81 4.31
N ILE A 95 1.03 -7.12 4.27
CA ILE A 95 1.78 -7.85 5.28
C ILE A 95 3.08 -8.37 4.68
N VAL A 96 4.22 -7.96 5.24
CA VAL A 96 5.55 -8.45 4.85
C VAL A 96 5.70 -9.92 5.26
N LYS A 97 6.06 -10.79 4.30
CA LYS A 97 6.29 -12.22 4.51
C LYS A 97 7.76 -12.60 4.43
N ASP A 98 8.48 -11.99 3.51
CA ASP A 98 9.90 -12.28 3.26
C ASP A 98 10.75 -11.05 3.62
N PRO A 99 11.80 -11.19 4.44
CA PRO A 99 12.64 -10.05 4.86
C PRO A 99 13.41 -9.39 3.71
N ARG A 100 13.50 -10.02 2.54
CA ARG A 100 14.13 -9.45 1.35
C ARG A 100 13.21 -8.54 0.54
N TRP A 101 11.97 -8.30 0.97
CA TRP A 101 10.96 -7.58 0.20
C TRP A 101 11.42 -6.20 -0.28
N LEU A 102 12.05 -5.43 0.60
CA LEU A 102 12.49 -4.07 0.28
C LEU A 102 13.78 -4.08 -0.58
N GLU A 103 14.72 -4.96 -0.26
CA GLU A 103 15.92 -5.18 -1.06
C GLU A 103 15.55 -5.62 -2.49
N PHE A 104 14.62 -6.57 -2.62
CA PHE A 104 14.09 -7.00 -3.91
C PHE A 104 13.55 -5.84 -4.74
N LEU A 105 12.76 -4.94 -4.14
CA LEU A 105 12.22 -3.77 -4.84
C LEU A 105 13.29 -2.72 -5.16
N LEU A 106 14.22 -2.49 -4.24
CA LEU A 106 15.30 -1.52 -4.44
C LEU A 106 16.31 -1.95 -5.51
N ALA A 107 16.54 -3.25 -5.67
CA ALA A 107 17.47 -3.80 -6.68
C ALA A 107 17.08 -3.43 -8.13
N TYR A 108 15.79 -3.13 -8.38
CA TYR A 108 15.37 -2.67 -9.71
C TYR A 108 15.93 -1.29 -10.08
N PHE A 109 16.36 -0.49 -9.13
CA PHE A 109 16.90 0.85 -9.38
C PHE A 109 18.40 0.86 -9.64
N ASP A 110 19.07 -0.28 -9.44
CA ASP A 110 20.52 -0.41 -9.66
C ASP A 110 20.85 -0.30 -11.15
N GLY A 111 21.67 0.68 -11.51
CA GLY A 111 22.02 0.95 -12.92
C GLY A 111 20.90 1.58 -13.75
N GLU A 112 19.75 1.88 -13.18
CA GLU A 112 18.56 2.40 -13.88
C GLU A 112 18.21 3.84 -13.44
N PRO A 113 18.99 4.86 -13.84
CA PRO A 113 18.79 6.23 -13.36
C PRO A 113 17.44 6.85 -13.77
N LYS A 114 16.85 6.37 -14.86
CA LYS A 114 15.53 6.82 -15.34
C LYS A 114 14.35 6.13 -14.64
N LEU A 115 14.60 5.08 -13.87
CA LEU A 115 13.53 4.41 -13.15
C LEU A 115 13.13 5.21 -11.91
N ALA A 116 11.90 5.74 -11.87
CA ALA A 116 11.39 6.52 -10.75
C ALA A 116 10.48 5.74 -9.82
N GLY A 117 9.91 4.62 -10.25
CA GLY A 117 9.01 3.84 -9.39
C GLY A 117 8.91 2.37 -9.79
N VAL A 118 8.76 1.49 -8.78
CA VAL A 118 8.56 0.04 -8.92
C VAL A 118 7.42 -0.40 -8.03
N GLY A 119 6.52 -1.21 -8.53
CA GLY A 119 5.39 -1.75 -7.76
C GLY A 119 4.45 -2.54 -8.64
N SER A 120 3.20 -2.72 -8.22
CA SER A 120 2.21 -3.43 -9.03
C SER A 120 0.96 -2.57 -9.29
N TRP A 121 0.23 -2.93 -10.35
CA TRP A 121 -1.08 -2.35 -10.64
C TRP A 121 -2.17 -2.95 -9.74
N LYS A 122 -2.15 -4.28 -9.53
CA LYS A 122 -3.08 -5.01 -8.67
C LYS A 122 -2.30 -6.12 -7.96
N LEU A 123 -2.49 -6.27 -6.66
CA LEU A 123 -1.91 -7.35 -5.84
C LEU A 123 -2.93 -8.49 -5.58
N GLU A 124 -3.96 -8.58 -6.40
CA GLU A 124 -4.94 -9.66 -6.27
C GLU A 124 -4.38 -10.94 -6.87
N HIS A 125 -4.30 -12.01 -6.06
CA HIS A 125 -4.10 -13.36 -6.56
C HIS A 125 -5.37 -13.81 -7.30
N VAL A 126 -5.45 -13.47 -8.57
CA VAL A 126 -6.51 -14.00 -9.45
C VAL A 126 -6.08 -15.40 -9.87
N SER A 127 -6.84 -16.43 -9.46
CA SER A 127 -6.56 -17.80 -9.92
C SER A 127 -6.59 -17.84 -11.46
N ARG A 128 -5.75 -18.69 -12.07
CA ARG A 128 -5.71 -18.84 -13.54
C ARG A 128 -7.09 -19.13 -14.14
N ALA A 129 -7.92 -19.90 -13.45
CA ALA A 129 -9.30 -20.17 -13.86
C ALA A 129 -10.17 -18.90 -13.88
N LYS A 130 -10.01 -18.01 -12.89
CA LYS A 130 -10.74 -16.73 -12.86
C LYS A 130 -10.25 -15.76 -13.93
N MET A 131 -8.94 -15.75 -14.25
CA MET A 131 -8.39 -14.97 -15.37
C MET A 131 -8.92 -15.44 -16.73
N ILE A 132 -9.03 -16.75 -16.94
CA ILE A 132 -9.61 -17.32 -18.15
C ILE A 132 -11.10 -16.96 -18.22
N GLY A 133 -11.84 -17.10 -17.13
CA GLY A 133 -13.25 -16.71 -17.04
C GLY A 133 -13.48 -15.23 -17.36
N GLN A 134 -12.64 -14.34 -16.82
CA GLN A 134 -12.73 -12.90 -17.14
C GLN A 134 -12.41 -12.60 -18.59
N ARG A 135 -11.39 -13.24 -19.20
CA ARG A 135 -11.09 -13.08 -20.63
C ARG A 135 -12.25 -13.55 -21.53
N ILE A 136 -12.90 -14.64 -21.16
CA ILE A 136 -14.06 -15.15 -21.88
C ILE A 136 -15.24 -14.17 -21.74
N GLU A 137 -15.49 -13.67 -20.54
CA GLU A 137 -16.55 -12.70 -20.27
C GLU A 137 -16.32 -11.36 -20.99
N ASP A 138 -15.07 -10.87 -21.00
CA ASP A 138 -14.69 -9.66 -21.72
C ASP A 138 -14.81 -9.85 -23.23
N PHE A 139 -14.42 -11.00 -23.79
CA PHE A 139 -14.60 -11.35 -25.20
C PHE A 139 -16.09 -11.37 -25.59
N PHE A 140 -16.94 -12.01 -24.79
CA PHE A 140 -18.40 -12.01 -25.06
C PHE A 140 -18.98 -10.60 -24.91
N ARG A 141 -18.54 -9.80 -23.94
CA ARG A 141 -19.00 -8.44 -23.74
C ARG A 141 -18.60 -7.52 -24.89
N GLU A 142 -17.35 -7.58 -25.35
CA GLU A 142 -16.87 -6.82 -26.52
C GLU A 142 -17.64 -7.20 -27.79
N THR A 143 -17.92 -8.48 -27.96
CA THR A 143 -18.62 -8.99 -29.17
C THR A 143 -20.11 -8.60 -29.21
N PHE A 144 -20.79 -8.59 -28.05
CA PHE A 144 -22.26 -8.41 -28.02
C PHE A 144 -22.68 -7.00 -27.59
N THR A 145 -21.88 -6.19 -26.92
CA THR A 145 -22.32 -4.88 -26.42
C THR A 145 -21.68 -3.67 -27.09
N HIS A 146 -20.70 -3.86 -27.97
CA HIS A 146 -19.95 -2.79 -28.68
C HIS A 146 -19.37 -1.69 -27.71
N ARG A 147 -19.42 -1.90 -26.38
CA ARG A 147 -18.85 -1.00 -25.39
C ARG A 147 -17.40 -1.39 -25.13
N ARG A 148 -16.49 -0.78 -25.88
CA ARG A 148 -15.07 -0.77 -25.49
C ARG A 148 -14.95 0.10 -24.25
N HIS A 149 -14.65 -0.50 -23.10
CA HIS A 149 -14.12 0.30 -21.99
C HIS A 149 -12.80 0.89 -22.44
N ALA A 150 -12.65 2.22 -22.30
CA ALA A 150 -11.33 2.82 -22.42
C ALA A 150 -10.36 2.03 -21.52
N PRO A 151 -9.17 1.64 -22.02
CA PRO A 151 -8.22 0.88 -21.22
C PRO A 151 -7.96 1.64 -19.93
N GLU A 152 -8.19 0.99 -18.78
CA GLU A 152 -7.95 1.58 -17.47
C GLU A 152 -6.49 2.00 -17.39
N GLU A 153 -6.24 3.28 -17.21
CA GLU A 153 -4.88 3.81 -17.12
C GLU A 153 -4.14 3.21 -15.94
N ARG A 154 -3.04 2.55 -16.23
CA ARG A 154 -2.23 1.87 -15.21
C ARG A 154 -1.30 2.85 -14.52
N TYR A 155 -1.26 2.80 -13.21
CA TYR A 155 -0.30 3.51 -12.36
C TYR A 155 0.10 2.61 -11.18
N LEU A 156 1.21 2.89 -10.53
CA LEU A 156 1.65 2.13 -9.36
C LEU A 156 0.69 2.38 -8.19
N ARG A 157 0.13 1.30 -7.66
CA ARG A 157 -0.81 1.39 -6.54
C ARG A 157 -0.07 1.50 -5.21
N SER A 158 -0.61 2.33 -4.32
CA SER A 158 -0.02 2.61 -3.00
C SER A 158 -0.08 1.45 -2.00
N HIS A 159 -0.65 0.29 -2.36
CA HIS A 159 -0.63 -0.88 -1.47
C HIS A 159 0.78 -1.44 -1.25
N CYS A 160 1.69 -1.36 -2.22
CA CYS A 160 3.11 -1.63 -2.10
C CYS A 160 3.84 -1.12 -3.35
N ALA A 161 4.48 0.03 -3.23
CA ALA A 161 5.31 0.59 -4.31
C ALA A 161 6.50 1.34 -3.71
N VAL A 162 7.65 1.30 -4.40
CA VAL A 162 8.86 2.04 -4.06
C VAL A 162 9.10 3.10 -5.11
N TYR A 163 9.51 4.27 -4.68
CA TYR A 163 9.81 5.42 -5.52
C TYR A 163 11.19 5.99 -5.22
N ARG A 164 11.81 6.58 -6.23
CA ARG A 164 12.96 7.46 -6.07
C ARG A 164 12.46 8.82 -5.53
N THR A 165 13.03 9.28 -4.44
CA THR A 165 12.50 10.45 -3.71
C THR A 165 12.65 11.75 -4.49
N GLU A 166 13.83 11.98 -5.06
CA GLU A 166 14.16 13.24 -5.72
C GLU A 166 13.19 13.57 -6.86
N PRO A 167 12.95 12.71 -7.89
CA PRO A 167 12.04 13.06 -8.96
C PRO A 167 10.58 13.20 -8.50
N VAL A 168 10.15 12.46 -7.46
CA VAL A 168 8.81 12.65 -6.91
C VAL A 168 8.68 14.03 -6.30
N LYS A 169 9.62 14.46 -5.47
CA LYS A 169 9.57 15.78 -4.80
C LYS A 169 9.75 16.97 -5.74
N THR A 170 10.54 16.83 -6.81
CA THR A 170 10.90 17.95 -7.69
C THR A 170 9.99 18.12 -8.89
N ILE A 171 9.38 17.01 -9.36
CA ILE A 171 8.60 17.00 -10.61
C ILE A 171 7.11 16.96 -10.33
N THR A 172 6.68 16.26 -9.26
CA THR A 172 5.25 16.03 -9.01
C THR A 172 4.69 16.98 -7.96
N ARG A 173 3.36 16.98 -7.84
CA ARG A 173 2.63 17.69 -6.79
C ARG A 173 2.28 16.77 -5.61
N GLY A 174 2.84 15.56 -5.57
CA GLY A 174 2.52 14.53 -4.59
C GLY A 174 1.46 13.54 -5.08
N PHE A 175 0.82 12.88 -4.13
CA PHE A 175 -0.15 11.80 -4.37
C PHE A 175 -1.60 12.30 -4.53
N ASP A 176 -1.94 13.49 -3.98
CA ASP A 176 -3.30 14.02 -4.05
C ASP A 176 -3.54 14.68 -5.42
N ASP A 177 -4.41 14.07 -6.22
CA ASP A 177 -4.88 14.61 -7.50
C ASP A 177 -6.40 14.91 -7.48
N GLY A 178 -7.02 14.85 -6.30
CA GLY A 178 -8.44 15.05 -6.10
C GLY A 178 -9.32 13.82 -6.42
N GLU A 179 -8.79 12.82 -7.13
CA GLU A 179 -9.55 11.63 -7.54
C GLU A 179 -8.98 10.35 -6.94
N THR A 180 -7.67 10.11 -7.15
CA THR A 180 -6.98 8.88 -6.78
C THR A 180 -5.60 9.17 -6.24
N ALA A 181 -5.10 8.31 -5.33
CA ALA A 181 -3.73 8.48 -4.83
C ALA A 181 -2.70 8.02 -5.87
N GLY A 182 -1.90 8.97 -6.38
CA GLY A 182 -0.70 8.70 -7.17
C GLY A 182 -0.90 8.53 -8.68
N LYS A 183 -2.10 8.71 -9.23
CA LYS A 183 -2.32 8.62 -10.69
C LYS A 183 -1.67 9.81 -11.41
N SER A 184 -1.89 11.02 -10.92
CA SER A 184 -1.26 12.24 -11.45
C SER A 184 0.26 12.21 -11.28
N LEU A 185 0.75 11.79 -10.11
CA LEU A 185 2.17 11.58 -9.85
C LEU A 185 2.82 10.70 -10.93
N HIS A 186 2.20 9.56 -11.22
CA HIS A 186 2.67 8.63 -12.25
C HIS A 186 2.75 9.32 -13.63
N ARG A 187 1.70 10.01 -14.05
CA ARG A 187 1.66 10.75 -15.34
C ARG A 187 2.75 11.81 -15.43
N MET A 188 2.95 12.57 -14.37
CA MET A 188 3.95 13.65 -14.34
C MET A 188 5.37 13.09 -14.46
N LEU A 189 5.69 12.00 -13.77
CA LEU A 189 6.98 11.34 -13.88
C LEU A 189 7.22 10.78 -15.29
N VAL A 190 6.23 10.10 -15.87
CA VAL A 190 6.32 9.56 -17.25
C VAL A 190 6.47 10.69 -18.27
N ALA A 191 5.71 11.78 -18.13
CA ALA A 191 5.81 12.96 -19.01
C ALA A 191 7.18 13.64 -18.91
N ALA A 192 7.85 13.55 -17.76
CA ALA A 192 9.21 14.04 -17.55
C ALA A 192 10.30 13.07 -18.04
N GLY A 193 9.92 11.95 -18.67
CA GLY A 193 10.84 10.98 -19.26
C GLY A 193 11.35 9.89 -18.30
N PHE A 194 10.72 9.76 -17.11
CA PHE A 194 11.02 8.66 -16.19
C PHE A 194 10.24 7.40 -16.53
N GLU A 195 10.78 6.26 -16.13
CA GLU A 195 10.16 4.95 -16.26
C GLU A 195 9.50 4.50 -14.97
N MET A 196 8.41 3.75 -15.10
CA MET A 196 7.67 3.15 -14.00
C MET A 196 7.57 1.64 -14.23
N ARG A 197 8.15 0.83 -13.35
CA ARG A 197 8.21 -0.63 -13.50
C ARG A 197 7.04 -1.31 -12.82
N PHE A 198 6.21 -1.98 -13.63
CA PHE A 198 5.10 -2.80 -13.13
C PHE A 198 5.55 -4.23 -12.93
N LEU A 199 5.45 -4.72 -11.71
CA LEU A 199 5.71 -6.11 -11.37
C LEU A 199 4.42 -6.93 -11.47
N ASP A 200 4.60 -8.19 -11.85
CA ASP A 200 3.53 -9.17 -11.75
C ASP A 200 3.11 -9.38 -10.29
N SER A 201 1.80 -9.44 -10.03
CA SER A 201 1.26 -9.59 -8.68
C SER A 201 1.70 -10.91 -8.02
N SER A 202 1.94 -11.97 -8.81
CA SER A 202 2.43 -13.25 -8.29
C SER A 202 3.89 -13.18 -7.86
N LEU A 203 4.69 -12.34 -8.51
CA LEU A 203 6.09 -12.11 -8.15
C LEU A 203 6.17 -11.29 -6.85
N LEU A 204 5.49 -10.14 -6.79
CA LEU A 204 5.47 -9.32 -5.58
C LEU A 204 4.80 -10.04 -4.40
N GLY A 205 3.80 -10.87 -4.69
CA GLY A 205 3.09 -11.71 -3.71
C GLY A 205 3.94 -12.79 -3.04
N ARG A 206 5.19 -13.04 -3.50
CA ARG A 206 6.15 -13.88 -2.78
C ARG A 206 6.72 -13.18 -1.55
N TYR A 207 6.81 -11.87 -1.60
CA TYR A 207 7.43 -11.02 -0.58
C TYR A 207 6.42 -10.39 0.36
N VAL A 208 5.26 -10.00 -0.16
CA VAL A 208 4.19 -9.37 0.61
C VAL A 208 2.85 -10.05 0.35
N ASP A 209 1.98 -10.05 1.33
CA ASP A 209 0.59 -10.49 1.18
C ASP A 209 -0.33 -9.27 1.31
N HIS A 210 -1.30 -9.14 0.41
CA HIS A 210 -2.31 -8.09 0.48
C HIS A 210 -3.65 -8.72 0.85
N LEU A 211 -4.20 -8.32 1.99
CA LEU A 211 -5.43 -8.88 2.53
C LEU A 211 -6.71 -8.36 1.83
N ASN A 212 -6.55 -7.89 0.61
CA ASN A 212 -7.60 -7.45 -0.33
C ASN A 212 -8.86 -6.91 0.33
N HIS A 213 -8.99 -5.58 0.35
CA HIS A 213 -10.15 -4.87 0.90
C HIS A 213 -10.37 -5.09 2.41
N ALA A 214 -9.39 -5.61 3.16
CA ALA A 214 -9.55 -5.86 4.59
C ALA A 214 -9.93 -4.59 5.35
N THR A 215 -9.31 -3.46 5.02
CA THR A 215 -9.66 -2.14 5.57
C THR A 215 -11.14 -1.81 5.38
N MET A 216 -11.69 -2.04 4.18
CA MET A 216 -13.10 -1.79 3.87
C MET A 216 -14.05 -2.76 4.58
N ILE A 217 -13.62 -4.02 4.77
CA ILE A 217 -14.40 -5.05 5.45
C ILE A 217 -14.46 -4.78 6.95
N LEU A 218 -13.35 -4.34 7.55
CA LEU A 218 -13.25 -4.07 8.98
C LEU A 218 -13.79 -2.69 9.37
N ASN A 219 -13.73 -1.73 8.45
CA ASN A 219 -14.24 -0.37 8.66
C ASN A 219 -15.21 0.05 7.52
N PRO A 220 -16.40 -0.54 7.44
CA PRO A 220 -17.36 -0.25 6.39
C PRO A 220 -17.87 1.20 6.43
N SER A 221 -17.99 1.81 7.60
CA SER A 221 -18.42 3.21 7.77
C SER A 221 -17.41 4.20 7.17
N GLY A 222 -16.11 3.94 7.28
CA GLY A 222 -15.06 4.77 6.69
C GLY A 222 -14.96 4.65 5.17
N SER A 223 -15.44 3.54 4.60
CA SER A 223 -15.37 3.28 3.15
C SER A 223 -16.66 3.65 2.40
N GLY A 224 -17.75 3.95 3.10
CA GLY A 224 -19.07 4.19 2.50
C GLY A 224 -19.68 2.97 1.78
N ARG A 225 -19.12 1.77 2.00
CA ARG A 225 -19.54 0.52 1.34
C ARG A 225 -19.94 -0.53 2.37
N THR A 226 -21.00 -1.29 2.08
CA THR A 226 -21.41 -2.43 2.91
C THR A 226 -20.56 -3.65 2.57
N SER A 227 -19.99 -4.31 3.57
CA SER A 227 -19.29 -5.58 3.38
C SER A 227 -20.27 -6.75 3.40
N LYS A 228 -20.10 -7.70 2.45
CA LYS A 228 -20.90 -8.94 2.45
C LYS A 228 -20.42 -9.86 3.58
N PRO A 229 -21.33 -10.57 4.29
CA PRO A 229 -20.93 -11.53 5.34
C PRO A 229 -19.91 -12.59 4.85
N SER A 230 -20.01 -13.01 3.58
CA SER A 230 -19.05 -13.93 2.97
C SER A 230 -17.63 -13.36 2.86
N SER A 231 -17.49 -12.04 2.66
CA SER A 231 -16.19 -11.37 2.61
C SER A 231 -15.54 -11.32 3.98
N ARG A 232 -16.34 -11.08 5.03
CA ARG A 232 -15.86 -11.11 6.42
C ARG A 232 -15.36 -12.50 6.80
N ARG A 233 -16.13 -13.56 6.54
CA ARG A 233 -15.70 -14.95 6.82
C ARG A 233 -14.41 -15.33 6.09
N LYS A 234 -14.23 -14.87 4.84
CA LYS A 234 -12.99 -15.11 4.08
C LYS A 234 -11.80 -14.39 4.71
N LEU A 235 -12.01 -13.17 5.17
CA LEU A 235 -10.96 -12.41 5.86
C LEU A 235 -10.60 -13.07 7.19
N ASP A 236 -11.59 -13.44 8.01
CA ASP A 236 -11.39 -14.12 9.28
C ASP A 236 -10.60 -15.43 9.09
N GLY A 237 -10.94 -16.23 8.05
CA GLY A 237 -10.19 -17.43 7.70
C GLY A 237 -8.75 -17.16 7.24
N LYS A 238 -8.47 -16.01 6.62
CA LYS A 238 -7.09 -15.60 6.31
C LYS A 238 -6.34 -15.15 7.56
N LEU A 239 -6.98 -14.39 8.43
CA LEU A 239 -6.40 -13.90 9.69
C LEU A 239 -6.13 -15.05 10.68
N ASP A 240 -6.80 -16.17 10.54
CA ASP A 240 -6.57 -17.38 11.31
C ASP A 240 -5.28 -18.16 10.94
N ASN A 241 -4.44 -17.57 10.12
CA ASN A 241 -3.13 -18.10 9.74
C ASN A 241 -2.19 -18.13 10.96
N PRO A 242 -1.49 -19.26 11.24
CA PRO A 242 -0.53 -19.34 12.35
C PRO A 242 0.56 -18.26 12.33
N PHE A 243 1.04 -17.88 11.16
CA PHE A 243 2.01 -16.79 11.01
C PHE A 243 1.44 -15.44 11.51
N TYR A 244 0.18 -15.12 11.20
CA TYR A 244 -0.43 -13.86 11.64
C TYR A 244 -0.74 -13.87 13.15
N ARG A 245 -1.20 -15.01 13.68
CA ARG A 245 -1.40 -15.17 15.13
C ARG A 245 -0.09 -14.93 15.89
N GLN A 246 1.01 -15.58 15.46
CA GLN A 246 2.33 -15.40 16.07
C GLN A 246 2.78 -13.94 16.08
N LEU A 247 2.51 -13.18 15.01
CA LEU A 247 2.81 -11.74 14.95
C LEU A 247 1.93 -10.96 15.93
N LEU A 248 0.64 -11.25 16.00
CA LEU A 248 -0.31 -10.54 16.87
C LEU A 248 -0.06 -10.79 18.35
N GLU A 249 0.52 -11.94 18.72
CA GLU A 249 0.85 -12.32 20.10
C GLU A 249 2.23 -11.81 20.55
N ASN A 250 3.08 -11.34 19.64
CA ASN A 250 4.46 -10.94 19.94
C ASN A 250 4.59 -9.42 20.18
N ASP A 251 4.30 -8.98 21.39
CA ASP A 251 4.39 -7.57 21.78
C ASP A 251 5.85 -7.02 21.82
N ALA A 252 6.86 -7.90 21.81
CA ALA A 252 8.26 -7.46 21.73
C ALA A 252 8.58 -6.78 20.39
N LEU A 253 7.78 -7.02 19.34
CA LEU A 253 7.95 -6.37 18.05
C LEU A 253 7.54 -4.89 18.03
N ASP A 254 6.88 -4.40 19.08
CA ASP A 254 6.49 -3.00 19.19
C ASP A 254 7.62 -2.13 19.79
N ARG A 255 8.64 -2.76 20.36
CA ARG A 255 9.79 -2.10 21.04
C ARG A 255 10.98 -1.94 20.10
N SER A 256 11.82 -0.95 20.40
CA SER A 256 13.06 -0.63 19.66
C SER A 256 14.22 -1.61 19.93
#